data_f65ec3d148ca84bb863ca096cfcd1774
#
_entry.id   f65ec3d148ca84bb863ca096cfcd1774
#
_cell.length_a   1.000
_cell.length_b   1.000
_cell.length_c   1.000
_cell.angle_alpha   90.00
_cell.angle_beta   90.00
_cell.angle_gamma   90.00
#
_symmetry.space_group_name_H-M   'P 1'
#
loop_
_entity.id
_entity.type
_entity.pdbx_description
1 polymer ?
#
loop_
_entity_poly.entity_id
_entity_poly.type
_entity_poly.pdbx_seq_one_letter_code
_entity_poly.pdbx_strand_id
1 'polypeptide(L)'
;CDAGIYETEELEEGVYYVTVVYSNADQNAEHPYGHGVVTYRVSTDSFTISGGNPTYPVTIPGGTAGGRVKSDKLAADAGVTVTLTPMANKGYYLSSLRVSSKAGEDIKLTDNGNGTYSFAQPRGGSTVSFSFSEESKKLPFTDVNANDWFEEYVRYVYENGIMNGVKDDIFNPNGGATRAMIATMIYRLEGSPKNSGGNKYTPTAGHPIFGDVGVGSWYYDAVIWCAANGIVEGDDNGNFNPNASVTREQLAAMLHRYAKFKGYDVSVGENTNILSYNDVAEVSEYAIPAMQWVCGSGIMNGIGESLLAPRSNAERSHVAAIFMRFCELYR
;
A
#
# COMPACT_ATOMS: atom_id res chain seq x y z
N CYS A 1 -31.25 -18.88 22.00
CA CYS A 1 -30.07 -19.22 22.80
C CYS A 1 -28.86 -19.06 21.93
N ASP A 2 -28.13 -17.97 22.08
CA ASP A 2 -26.85 -17.79 21.37
C ASP A 2 -25.83 -18.68 22.07
N ALA A 3 -25.32 -19.67 21.36
CA ALA A 3 -24.21 -20.48 21.80
C ALA A 3 -22.94 -19.61 21.70
N GLY A 4 -22.53 -19.06 22.83
CA GLY A 4 -21.23 -18.40 22.95
C GLY A 4 -20.13 -19.45 22.76
N ILE A 5 -19.29 -19.27 21.75
CA ILE A 5 -18.05 -20.05 21.64
C ILE A 5 -17.07 -19.40 22.62
N TYR A 6 -16.73 -20.10 23.68
CA TYR A 6 -15.65 -19.68 24.57
C TYR A 6 -14.36 -20.30 24.04
N GLU A 7 -13.43 -19.46 23.60
CA GLU A 7 -12.05 -19.88 23.36
C GLU A 7 -11.36 -19.98 24.72
N THR A 8 -10.95 -21.17 25.10
CA THR A 8 -10.04 -21.36 26.23
C THR A 8 -8.60 -21.32 25.77
N GLU A 9 -7.68 -20.90 26.64
CA GLU A 9 -6.24 -21.07 26.41
C GLU A 9 -5.91 -22.54 26.08
N GLU A 10 -4.82 -22.79 25.33
CA GLU A 10 -4.42 -24.13 24.91
C GLU A 10 -4.48 -25.11 26.08
N LEU A 11 -5.35 -26.12 25.96
CA LEU A 11 -5.44 -27.19 26.92
C LEU A 11 -4.45 -28.29 26.54
N GLU A 12 -3.65 -28.76 27.52
CA GLU A 12 -2.77 -29.91 27.33
C GLU A 12 -3.59 -31.19 27.08
N GLU A 13 -2.97 -32.23 26.46
CA GLU A 13 -3.64 -33.52 26.33
C GLU A 13 -4.13 -34.06 27.68
N GLY A 14 -5.41 -34.36 27.78
CA GLY A 14 -6.00 -34.82 29.02
C GLY A 14 -7.49 -35.16 28.95
N VAL A 15 -8.03 -35.55 30.09
CA VAL A 15 -9.48 -35.82 30.25
C VAL A 15 -10.11 -34.60 30.88
N TYR A 16 -11.08 -34.00 30.20
CA TYR A 16 -11.73 -32.77 30.62
C TYR A 16 -13.22 -32.97 30.86
N TYR A 17 -13.76 -32.19 31.79
CA TYR A 17 -15.20 -32.15 32.05
C TYR A 17 -15.76 -30.83 31.55
N VAL A 18 -16.81 -30.87 30.73
CA VAL A 18 -17.49 -29.68 30.26
C VAL A 18 -18.61 -29.29 31.20
N THR A 19 -18.51 -28.12 31.81
CA THR A 19 -19.57 -27.51 32.59
C THR A 19 -20.20 -26.38 31.79
N VAL A 20 -21.49 -26.53 31.43
CA VAL A 20 -22.24 -25.47 30.78
C VAL A 20 -22.98 -24.67 31.84
N VAL A 21 -22.63 -23.40 31.99
CA VAL A 21 -23.37 -22.45 32.82
C VAL A 21 -24.28 -21.64 31.91
N TYR A 22 -25.58 -21.68 32.09
CA TYR A 22 -26.49 -20.81 31.37
C TYR A 22 -27.20 -19.84 32.31
N SER A 23 -27.33 -18.58 31.92
CA SER A 23 -28.19 -17.60 32.54
C SER A 23 -29.43 -17.40 31.69
N ASN A 24 -30.60 -17.50 32.26
CA ASN A 24 -31.84 -17.13 31.58
C ASN A 24 -32.05 -15.61 31.79
N ALA A 25 -31.91 -14.83 30.74
CA ALA A 25 -32.14 -13.38 30.76
C ALA A 25 -33.64 -13.01 30.76
N ASP A 26 -34.53 -13.96 30.60
CA ASP A 26 -35.96 -13.73 30.54
C ASP A 26 -36.59 -13.88 31.95
N GLN A 27 -36.80 -12.73 32.61
CA GLN A 27 -37.34 -12.68 33.97
C GLN A 27 -38.84 -13.05 34.08
N ASN A 28 -39.49 -13.38 32.99
CA ASN A 28 -40.93 -13.67 32.91
C ASN A 28 -41.28 -15.14 32.67
N ALA A 29 -40.30 -16.02 32.57
CA ALA A 29 -40.58 -17.45 32.47
C ALA A 29 -40.75 -18.01 33.88
N GLU A 30 -41.95 -18.50 34.21
CA GLU A 30 -42.23 -19.29 35.42
C GLU A 30 -41.43 -20.61 35.38
N HIS A 31 -40.16 -20.54 35.65
CA HIS A 31 -39.37 -21.69 36.04
C HIS A 31 -38.97 -21.59 37.50
N PRO A 32 -39.18 -22.67 38.28
CA PRO A 32 -39.02 -22.65 39.73
C PRO A 32 -37.57 -22.49 40.22
N TYR A 33 -36.62 -22.25 39.33
CA TYR A 33 -35.21 -22.07 39.64
C TYR A 33 -34.71 -20.79 39.01
N GLY A 34 -34.89 -19.67 39.68
CA GLY A 34 -34.19 -18.42 39.37
C GLY A 34 -32.68 -18.63 39.45
N HIS A 35 -31.95 -18.29 38.38
CA HIS A 35 -30.51 -18.43 38.30
C HIS A 35 -29.98 -19.84 38.63
N GLY A 36 -30.07 -20.72 37.64
CA GLY A 36 -29.62 -22.10 37.79
C GLY A 36 -28.29 -22.31 37.10
N VAL A 37 -27.28 -22.72 37.86
CA VAL A 37 -26.16 -23.46 37.32
C VAL A 37 -26.62 -24.87 37.11
N VAL A 38 -26.96 -25.27 35.90
CA VAL A 38 -27.15 -26.67 35.56
C VAL A 38 -25.83 -27.24 35.14
N THR A 39 -25.22 -27.94 36.06
CA THR A 39 -24.05 -28.75 35.78
C THR A 39 -24.57 -30.04 35.12
N TYR A 40 -24.51 -30.09 33.79
CA TYR A 40 -24.63 -31.39 33.14
C TYR A 40 -23.34 -32.15 33.44
N ARG A 41 -23.37 -33.09 34.32
CA ARG A 41 -22.43 -34.20 34.26
C ARG A 41 -22.78 -34.95 33.00
N VAL A 42 -22.01 -34.70 31.95
CA VAL A 42 -21.96 -35.62 30.82
C VAL A 42 -21.37 -36.88 31.38
N SER A 43 -22.26 -37.85 31.66
CA SER A 43 -21.89 -39.08 32.30
C SER A 43 -20.93 -39.85 31.40
N THR A 44 -19.79 -40.17 31.95
CA THR A 44 -18.96 -41.33 31.70
C THR A 44 -18.24 -41.53 30.40
N ASP A 45 -18.50 -40.78 29.35
CA ASP A 45 -17.66 -40.86 28.19
C ASP A 45 -16.68 -39.69 28.21
N SER A 46 -15.47 -39.96 28.70
CA SER A 46 -14.33 -39.08 28.54
C SER A 46 -14.11 -38.90 27.02
N PHE A 47 -14.28 -37.66 26.54
CA PHE A 47 -13.78 -37.36 25.22
C PHE A 47 -12.31 -37.00 25.33
N THR A 48 -11.50 -37.69 24.54
CA THR A 48 -10.10 -37.34 24.40
C THR A 48 -10.04 -36.14 23.46
N ILE A 49 -9.61 -35.00 23.99
CA ILE A 49 -9.14 -33.95 23.06
C ILE A 49 -7.82 -34.45 22.52
N SER A 50 -7.87 -35.14 21.37
CA SER A 50 -6.66 -35.38 20.64
C SER A 50 -6.14 -34.00 20.24
N GLY A 51 -4.97 -33.62 20.71
CA GLY A 51 -4.31 -32.35 20.41
C GLY A 51 -3.89 -32.26 18.94
N GLY A 52 -4.88 -32.24 18.05
CA GLY A 52 -4.70 -31.75 16.71
C GLY A 52 -4.78 -30.25 16.79
N ASN A 53 -3.71 -29.55 16.51
CA ASN A 53 -3.77 -28.12 16.31
C ASN A 53 -4.95 -27.81 15.38
N PRO A 54 -5.80 -26.81 15.68
CA PRO A 54 -6.94 -26.49 14.83
C PRO A 54 -6.44 -26.13 13.45
N THR A 55 -6.92 -26.85 12.42
CA THR A 55 -6.65 -26.51 11.03
C THR A 55 -7.45 -25.30 10.60
N TYR A 56 -6.82 -24.36 9.96
CA TYR A 56 -7.43 -23.13 9.49
C TYR A 56 -7.55 -23.14 7.97
N PRO A 57 -8.67 -22.66 7.39
CA PRO A 57 -8.91 -22.73 5.95
C PRO A 57 -7.97 -21.80 5.18
N VAL A 58 -7.61 -22.24 3.96
CA VAL A 58 -6.97 -21.44 2.91
C VAL A 58 -8.03 -21.16 1.86
N THR A 59 -8.56 -19.94 1.84
CA THR A 59 -9.59 -19.54 0.89
C THR A 59 -8.96 -19.02 -0.38
N ILE A 60 -9.25 -19.65 -1.51
CA ILE A 60 -8.76 -19.24 -2.82
C ILE A 60 -9.97 -18.95 -3.70
N PRO A 61 -10.08 -17.76 -4.33
CA PRO A 61 -11.16 -17.47 -5.25
C PRO A 61 -11.06 -18.36 -6.50
N GLY A 62 -12.17 -18.48 -7.22
CA GLY A 62 -12.19 -19.18 -8.52
C GLY A 62 -11.21 -18.56 -9.51
N GLY A 63 -10.85 -19.31 -10.54
CA GLY A 63 -9.96 -18.82 -11.60
C GLY A 63 -10.56 -17.63 -12.36
N THR A 64 -9.70 -16.79 -12.92
CA THR A 64 -10.03 -15.66 -13.79
C THR A 64 -9.81 -16.01 -15.26
N ALA A 65 -10.15 -15.10 -16.17
CA ALA A 65 -9.87 -15.27 -17.60
C ALA A 65 -8.37 -15.47 -17.89
N GLY A 66 -7.47 -14.87 -17.08
CA GLY A 66 -6.02 -14.96 -17.27
C GLY A 66 -5.35 -16.15 -16.59
N GLY A 67 -6.02 -16.88 -15.67
CA GLY A 67 -5.41 -17.98 -14.98
C GLY A 67 -6.04 -18.33 -13.63
N ARG A 68 -5.35 -19.16 -12.85
CA ARG A 68 -5.78 -19.61 -11.51
C ARG A 68 -4.58 -19.80 -10.59
N VAL A 69 -4.84 -19.83 -9.29
CA VAL A 69 -3.85 -20.21 -8.27
C VAL A 69 -4.30 -21.52 -7.62
N LYS A 70 -3.38 -22.46 -7.45
CA LYS A 70 -3.58 -23.68 -6.66
C LYS A 70 -2.82 -23.58 -5.35
N SER A 71 -3.36 -24.18 -4.30
CA SER A 71 -2.66 -24.43 -3.04
C SER A 71 -2.37 -25.92 -2.89
N ASP A 72 -1.26 -26.24 -2.24
CA ASP A 72 -0.92 -27.61 -1.81
C ASP A 72 -1.82 -28.06 -0.64
N LYS A 73 -2.43 -27.11 0.09
CA LYS A 73 -3.30 -27.35 1.24
C LYS A 73 -4.54 -26.45 1.18
N LEU A 74 -5.72 -27.03 1.42
CA LEU A 74 -6.97 -26.29 1.55
C LEU A 74 -7.23 -25.83 3.00
N ALA A 75 -6.53 -26.43 3.97
CA ALA A 75 -6.47 -26.04 5.36
C ALA A 75 -5.14 -26.51 5.94
N ALA A 76 -4.62 -25.80 6.93
CA ALA A 76 -3.39 -26.13 7.61
C ALA A 76 -3.40 -25.59 9.05
N ASP A 77 -2.58 -26.15 9.90
CA ASP A 77 -2.35 -25.66 11.27
C ASP A 77 -1.62 -24.32 11.24
N ALA A 78 -1.77 -23.51 12.28
CA ALA A 78 -1.04 -22.26 12.40
C ALA A 78 0.47 -22.48 12.35
N GLY A 79 1.17 -21.66 11.58
CA GLY A 79 2.62 -21.75 11.36
C GLY A 79 3.05 -22.77 10.30
N VAL A 80 2.17 -23.66 9.84
CA VAL A 80 2.48 -24.62 8.77
C VAL A 80 2.63 -23.87 7.45
N THR A 81 3.67 -24.21 6.71
CA THR A 81 3.90 -23.63 5.38
C THR A 81 2.86 -24.14 4.38
N VAL A 82 2.21 -23.19 3.71
CA VAL A 82 1.30 -23.39 2.59
C VAL A 82 1.99 -22.90 1.32
N THR A 83 1.89 -23.70 0.25
CA THR A 83 2.50 -23.37 -1.05
C THR A 83 1.43 -23.06 -2.09
N LEU A 84 1.57 -21.92 -2.73
CA LEU A 84 0.72 -21.47 -3.83
C LEU A 84 1.42 -21.65 -5.16
N THR A 85 0.71 -22.18 -6.13
CA THR A 85 1.18 -22.38 -7.51
C THR A 85 0.28 -21.59 -8.47
N PRO A 86 0.70 -20.40 -8.91
CA PRO A 86 0.02 -19.67 -9.97
C PRO A 86 0.10 -20.43 -11.30
N MET A 87 -0.98 -20.42 -12.05
CA MET A 87 -1.10 -21.07 -13.36
C MET A 87 -1.73 -20.07 -14.34
N ALA A 88 -0.88 -19.33 -15.04
CA ALA A 88 -1.32 -18.40 -16.07
C ALA A 88 -1.80 -19.16 -17.32
N ASN A 89 -2.84 -18.66 -17.96
CA ASN A 89 -3.27 -19.10 -19.27
C ASN A 89 -2.29 -18.57 -20.35
N LYS A 90 -2.31 -19.18 -21.54
CA LYS A 90 -1.44 -18.74 -22.64
C LYS A 90 -1.64 -17.25 -22.96
N GLY A 91 -0.56 -16.49 -22.98
CA GLY A 91 -0.57 -15.05 -23.24
C GLY A 91 -0.85 -14.17 -22.01
N TYR A 92 -0.88 -14.79 -20.81
CA TYR A 92 -1.04 -14.08 -19.55
C TYR A 92 0.14 -14.36 -18.61
N TYR A 93 0.37 -13.46 -17.67
CA TYR A 93 1.31 -13.63 -16.56
C TYR A 93 0.65 -13.26 -15.23
N LEU A 94 1.19 -13.74 -14.13
CA LEU A 94 0.74 -13.36 -12.79
C LEU A 94 1.13 -11.90 -12.54
N SER A 95 0.15 -11.02 -12.41
CA SER A 95 0.39 -9.58 -12.18
C SER A 95 0.24 -9.17 -10.71
N SER A 96 -0.48 -9.95 -9.91
CA SER A 96 -0.57 -9.74 -8.47
C SER A 96 -0.87 -11.05 -7.75
N LEU A 97 -0.26 -11.24 -6.58
CA LEU A 97 -0.55 -12.32 -5.64
C LEU A 97 -0.38 -11.82 -4.22
N ARG A 98 -1.44 -11.88 -3.42
CA ARG A 98 -1.43 -11.47 -2.01
C ARG A 98 -2.15 -12.49 -1.17
N VAL A 99 -1.77 -12.57 0.09
CA VAL A 99 -2.46 -13.37 1.10
C VAL A 99 -2.75 -12.48 2.30
N SER A 100 -3.97 -12.53 2.80
CA SER A 100 -4.38 -11.82 4.00
C SER A 100 -4.90 -12.77 5.06
N SER A 101 -4.75 -12.41 6.32
CA SER A 101 -5.38 -13.08 7.45
C SER A 101 -6.91 -12.83 7.45
N LYS A 102 -7.65 -13.57 8.27
CA LYS A 102 -9.08 -13.32 8.49
C LYS A 102 -9.36 -11.90 9.03
N ALA A 103 -8.40 -11.30 9.73
CA ALA A 103 -8.48 -9.91 10.20
C ALA A 103 -8.17 -8.87 9.10
N GLY A 104 -7.79 -9.31 7.89
CA GLY A 104 -7.44 -8.43 6.77
C GLY A 104 -5.98 -7.98 6.75
N GLU A 105 -5.12 -8.50 7.63
CA GLU A 105 -3.70 -8.18 7.66
C GLU A 105 -2.95 -8.89 6.53
N ASP A 106 -2.06 -8.19 5.86
CA ASP A 106 -1.22 -8.77 4.82
C ASP A 106 -0.22 -9.78 5.39
N ILE A 107 -0.16 -10.95 4.77
CA ILE A 107 0.77 -12.02 5.13
C ILE A 107 1.92 -12.03 4.14
N LYS A 108 3.14 -12.00 4.67
CA LYS A 108 4.34 -12.01 3.85
C LYS A 108 4.43 -13.29 3.01
N LEU A 109 4.51 -13.14 1.70
CA LEU A 109 4.83 -14.21 0.76
C LEU A 109 6.34 -14.33 0.57
N THR A 110 6.80 -15.57 0.42
CA THR A 110 8.16 -15.90 0.00
C THR A 110 8.10 -16.45 -1.41
N ASP A 111 8.82 -15.84 -2.35
CA ASP A 111 9.04 -16.42 -3.68
C ASP A 111 10.08 -17.54 -3.57
N ASN A 112 9.72 -18.73 -4.00
CA ASN A 112 10.59 -19.92 -3.93
C ASN A 112 11.54 -20.03 -5.14
N GLY A 113 11.48 -19.08 -6.10
CA GLY A 113 12.35 -19.04 -7.29
C GLY A 113 12.03 -20.08 -8.37
N ASN A 114 10.98 -20.88 -8.18
CA ASN A 114 10.54 -21.94 -9.10
C ASN A 114 9.12 -21.73 -9.63
N GLY A 115 8.62 -20.49 -9.54
CA GLY A 115 7.24 -20.12 -9.94
C GLY A 115 6.19 -20.46 -8.88
N THR A 116 6.60 -20.85 -7.67
CA THR A 116 5.70 -21.04 -6.53
C THR A 116 6.00 -20.02 -5.43
N TYR A 117 5.00 -19.79 -4.58
CA TYR A 117 5.09 -18.87 -3.45
C TYR A 117 4.67 -19.59 -2.19
N SER A 118 5.25 -19.23 -1.06
CA SER A 118 4.89 -19.85 0.21
C SER A 118 4.65 -18.84 1.30
N PHE A 119 3.81 -19.21 2.27
CA PHE A 119 3.52 -18.42 3.47
C PHE A 119 3.26 -19.34 4.67
N ALA A 120 3.42 -18.79 5.87
CA ALA A 120 3.01 -19.48 7.09
C ALA A 120 1.52 -19.26 7.35
N GLN A 121 0.75 -20.32 7.52
CA GLN A 121 -0.69 -20.22 7.78
C GLN A 121 -0.97 -19.45 9.08
N PRO A 122 -1.78 -18.37 9.06
CA PRO A 122 -2.17 -17.67 10.27
C PRO A 122 -3.27 -18.41 11.04
N ARG A 123 -3.40 -18.11 12.32
CA ARG A 123 -4.58 -18.49 13.09
C ARG A 123 -5.84 -17.86 12.48
N GLY A 124 -6.94 -18.58 12.47
CA GLY A 124 -8.23 -18.09 11.94
C GLY A 124 -8.43 -18.26 10.42
N GLY A 125 -7.38 -18.55 9.67
CA GLY A 125 -7.46 -18.77 8.22
C GLY A 125 -6.85 -17.66 7.38
N SER A 126 -6.68 -17.96 6.10
CA SER A 126 -6.10 -17.06 5.11
C SER A 126 -6.97 -16.93 3.87
N THR A 127 -6.91 -15.76 3.24
CA THR A 127 -7.55 -15.49 1.96
C THR A 127 -6.50 -15.10 0.94
N VAL A 128 -6.50 -15.80 -0.19
CA VAL A 128 -5.60 -15.53 -1.33
C VAL A 128 -6.33 -14.61 -2.31
N SER A 129 -5.69 -13.55 -2.73
CA SER A 129 -6.12 -12.70 -3.84
C SER A 129 -5.05 -12.69 -4.93
N PHE A 130 -5.49 -12.71 -6.18
CA PHE A 130 -4.56 -12.72 -7.31
C PHE A 130 -5.18 -12.10 -8.56
N SER A 131 -4.31 -11.63 -9.44
CA SER A 131 -4.69 -11.21 -10.79
C SER A 131 -3.67 -11.70 -11.83
N PHE A 132 -4.17 -11.90 -13.06
CA PHE A 132 -3.36 -12.20 -14.23
C PHE A 132 -3.59 -11.10 -15.26
N SER A 133 -2.50 -10.64 -15.90
CA SER A 133 -2.53 -9.63 -16.96
C SER A 133 -1.97 -10.19 -18.25
N GLU A 134 -2.33 -9.59 -19.38
CA GLU A 134 -1.81 -9.98 -20.68
C GLU A 134 -0.29 -9.75 -20.77
N GLU A 135 0.47 -10.67 -21.39
CA GLU A 135 1.92 -10.56 -21.58
C GLU A 135 2.31 -9.25 -22.29
N SER A 136 1.47 -8.74 -23.19
CA SER A 136 1.66 -7.44 -23.83
C SER A 136 1.69 -6.25 -22.87
N LYS A 137 1.18 -6.43 -21.65
CA LYS A 137 1.13 -5.43 -20.57
C LYS A 137 2.14 -5.69 -19.46
N LYS A 138 3.05 -6.65 -19.63
CA LYS A 138 4.07 -6.94 -18.64
C LYS A 138 5.01 -5.75 -18.48
N LEU A 139 5.28 -5.36 -17.23
CA LEU A 139 6.29 -4.35 -16.96
C LEU A 139 7.66 -4.82 -17.45
N PRO A 140 8.49 -3.92 -18.02
CA PRO A 140 9.81 -4.29 -18.50
C PRO A 140 10.83 -4.51 -17.36
N PHE A 141 10.48 -4.16 -16.12
CA PHE A 141 11.40 -4.09 -15.00
C PHE A 141 11.63 -5.45 -14.35
N THR A 142 12.89 -5.83 -14.19
CA THR A 142 13.31 -7.10 -13.57
C THR A 142 13.31 -7.04 -12.04
N ASP A 143 13.29 -5.85 -11.48
CA ASP A 143 13.28 -5.56 -10.03
C ASP A 143 11.88 -5.19 -9.48
N VAL A 144 10.82 -5.48 -10.26
CA VAL A 144 9.41 -5.34 -9.86
C VAL A 144 8.70 -6.66 -10.08
N ASN A 145 8.31 -7.32 -9.00
CA ASN A 145 7.67 -8.63 -9.04
C ASN A 145 6.17 -8.53 -8.75
N ALA A 146 5.40 -9.51 -9.19
CA ALA A 146 3.95 -9.55 -9.06
C ALA A 146 3.42 -9.54 -7.60
N ASN A 147 4.25 -9.90 -6.63
CA ASN A 147 3.92 -9.90 -5.22
C ASN A 147 4.50 -8.71 -4.44
N ASP A 148 5.18 -7.80 -5.11
CA ASP A 148 5.67 -6.58 -4.48
C ASP A 148 4.47 -5.66 -4.17
N TRP A 149 4.44 -5.07 -2.97
CA TRP A 149 3.37 -4.17 -2.55
C TRP A 149 3.22 -2.96 -3.47
N PHE A 150 4.27 -2.60 -4.17
CA PHE A 150 4.32 -1.43 -5.05
C PHE A 150 4.08 -1.76 -6.54
N GLU A 151 3.89 -3.02 -6.92
CA GLU A 151 3.79 -3.42 -8.34
C GLU A 151 2.65 -2.68 -9.06
N GLU A 152 1.48 -2.64 -8.46
CA GLU A 152 0.30 -1.95 -9.01
C GLU A 152 0.55 -0.44 -9.22
N TYR A 153 1.21 0.19 -8.26
CA TYR A 153 1.54 1.62 -8.35
C TYR A 153 2.59 1.91 -9.42
N VAL A 154 3.62 1.06 -9.51
CA VAL A 154 4.64 1.16 -10.56
C VAL A 154 4.04 0.96 -11.94
N ARG A 155 3.16 -0.02 -12.09
CA ARG A 155 2.41 -0.26 -13.32
C ARG A 155 1.62 0.97 -13.72
N TYR A 156 0.83 1.50 -12.81
CA TYR A 156 0.00 2.67 -13.08
C TYR A 156 0.84 3.85 -13.59
N VAL A 157 1.89 4.24 -12.86
CA VAL A 157 2.69 5.41 -13.25
C VAL A 157 3.50 5.18 -14.53
N TYR A 158 3.88 3.94 -14.84
CA TYR A 158 4.56 3.57 -16.06
C TYR A 158 3.62 3.59 -17.28
N GLU A 159 2.49 2.90 -17.20
CA GLU A 159 1.50 2.83 -18.29
C GLU A 159 0.90 4.21 -18.63
N ASN A 160 0.77 5.09 -17.64
CA ASN A 160 0.31 6.47 -17.84
C ASN A 160 1.44 7.44 -18.21
N GLY A 161 2.67 6.95 -18.45
CA GLY A 161 3.80 7.77 -18.87
C GLY A 161 4.27 8.80 -17.83
N ILE A 162 3.87 8.65 -16.56
CA ILE A 162 4.22 9.55 -15.46
C ILE A 162 5.66 9.29 -15.01
N MET A 163 6.02 8.01 -14.85
CA MET A 163 7.31 7.59 -14.32
C MET A 163 7.90 6.44 -15.14
N ASN A 164 9.18 6.54 -15.44
CA ASN A 164 9.92 5.50 -16.16
C ASN A 164 10.92 4.81 -15.22
N GLY A 165 11.51 3.70 -15.68
CA GLY A 165 12.67 3.10 -15.04
C GLY A 165 13.89 4.05 -15.00
N VAL A 166 14.85 3.73 -14.15
CA VAL A 166 16.18 4.36 -14.16
C VAL A 166 17.04 3.81 -15.29
N LYS A 167 16.66 2.62 -15.78
CA LYS A 167 17.13 1.95 -17.01
C LYS A 167 15.94 1.27 -17.69
N ASP A 168 16.14 0.75 -18.88
CA ASP A 168 15.08 0.10 -19.65
C ASP A 168 14.44 -1.07 -18.88
N ASP A 169 15.23 -1.82 -18.11
CA ASP A 169 14.83 -3.01 -17.37
C ASP A 169 14.87 -2.88 -15.83
N ILE A 170 15.18 -1.68 -15.30
CA ILE A 170 15.32 -1.41 -13.86
C ILE A 170 14.47 -0.22 -13.45
N PHE A 171 13.54 -0.44 -12.53
CA PHE A 171 12.75 0.62 -11.91
C PHE A 171 13.47 1.27 -10.73
N ASN A 172 14.22 0.50 -9.94
CA ASN A 172 14.88 0.88 -8.69
C ASN A 172 13.88 1.35 -7.60
N PRO A 173 12.95 0.48 -7.15
CA PRO A 173 11.84 0.86 -6.27
C PRO A 173 12.29 1.45 -4.92
N ASN A 174 13.39 0.95 -4.36
CA ASN A 174 13.96 1.40 -3.08
C ASN A 174 14.95 2.58 -3.23
N GLY A 175 15.21 3.00 -4.45
CA GLY A 175 16.07 4.17 -4.71
C GLY A 175 15.34 5.48 -4.37
N GLY A 176 16.08 6.48 -3.90
CA GLY A 176 15.53 7.82 -3.64
C GLY A 176 15.11 8.51 -4.95
N ALA A 177 13.96 9.18 -4.94
CA ALA A 177 13.57 10.06 -6.03
C ALA A 177 14.31 11.40 -5.89
N THR A 178 14.74 11.95 -7.03
CA THR A 178 15.38 13.26 -7.04
C THR A 178 14.37 14.38 -7.30
N ARG A 179 14.73 15.62 -6.97
CA ARG A 179 13.90 16.80 -7.23
C ARG A 179 13.58 16.96 -8.73
N ALA A 180 14.54 16.68 -9.59
CA ALA A 180 14.32 16.69 -11.05
C ALA A 180 13.32 15.62 -11.51
N MET A 181 13.34 14.43 -10.89
CA MET A 181 12.36 13.39 -11.19
C MET A 181 10.94 13.85 -10.85
N ILE A 182 10.73 14.43 -9.65
CA ILE A 182 9.40 14.89 -9.24
C ILE A 182 8.89 16.01 -10.16
N ALA A 183 9.73 17.02 -10.46
CA ALA A 183 9.35 18.07 -11.40
C ALA A 183 8.97 17.49 -12.77
N THR A 184 9.71 16.49 -13.26
CA THR A 184 9.41 15.83 -14.55
C THR A 184 8.11 15.03 -14.50
N MET A 185 7.81 14.38 -13.39
CA MET A 185 6.54 13.66 -13.22
C MET A 185 5.35 14.62 -13.26
N ILE A 186 5.42 15.73 -12.51
CA ILE A 186 4.39 16.78 -12.53
C ILE A 186 4.23 17.39 -13.94
N TYR A 187 5.32 17.66 -14.63
CA TYR A 187 5.30 18.18 -16.00
C TYR A 187 4.64 17.21 -16.98
N ARG A 188 4.88 15.90 -16.82
CA ARG A 188 4.24 14.85 -17.62
C ARG A 188 2.75 14.73 -17.31
N LEU A 189 2.31 14.94 -16.07
CA LEU A 189 0.89 15.01 -15.76
C LEU A 189 0.17 16.09 -16.55
N GLU A 190 0.84 17.19 -16.90
CA GLU A 190 0.30 18.25 -17.77
C GLU A 190 0.46 17.94 -19.26
N GLY A 191 0.84 16.73 -19.63
CA GLY A 191 1.06 16.36 -21.03
C GLY A 191 2.33 16.97 -21.62
N SER A 192 3.30 17.36 -20.80
CA SER A 192 4.56 17.98 -21.23
C SER A 192 4.33 19.22 -22.10
N PRO A 193 3.72 20.27 -21.55
CA PRO A 193 3.25 21.42 -22.32
C PRO A 193 4.37 22.11 -23.11
N LYS A 194 4.03 22.50 -24.31
CA LYS A 194 4.89 23.26 -25.23
C LYS A 194 4.30 24.63 -25.44
N ASN A 195 5.15 25.63 -25.76
CA ASN A 195 4.61 26.91 -26.16
C ASN A 195 3.91 26.83 -27.52
N SER A 196 3.14 27.87 -27.85
CA SER A 196 2.26 27.94 -29.01
C SER A 196 2.94 27.72 -30.38
N GLY A 197 4.25 27.65 -30.47
CA GLY A 197 5.01 27.31 -31.68
C GLY A 197 5.41 25.84 -31.78
N GLY A 198 4.94 24.96 -30.87
CA GLY A 198 5.34 23.55 -30.82
C GLY A 198 6.76 23.33 -30.28
N ASN A 199 7.43 24.39 -29.89
CA ASN A 199 8.75 24.35 -29.26
C ASN A 199 8.65 23.96 -27.77
N LYS A 200 9.77 23.52 -27.23
CA LYS A 200 9.87 23.29 -25.77
C LYS A 200 9.63 24.58 -25.00
N TYR A 201 9.11 24.45 -23.79
CA TYR A 201 8.88 25.60 -22.91
C TYR A 201 10.17 26.43 -22.75
N THR A 202 10.09 27.74 -23.00
CA THR A 202 11.19 28.67 -22.79
C THR A 202 10.82 29.66 -21.71
N PRO A 203 11.72 29.93 -20.72
CA PRO A 203 11.46 30.91 -19.69
C PRO A 203 11.15 32.28 -20.28
N THR A 204 10.14 32.93 -19.74
CA THR A 204 9.89 34.35 -19.98
C THR A 204 10.71 35.20 -19.00
N ALA A 205 11.00 36.44 -19.41
CA ALA A 205 11.72 37.35 -18.50
C ALA A 205 11.03 37.47 -17.13
N GLY A 206 11.78 37.31 -16.05
CA GLY A 206 11.28 37.36 -14.67
C GLY A 206 11.00 36.01 -14.01
N HIS A 207 11.13 34.89 -14.73
CA HIS A 207 11.07 33.58 -14.12
C HIS A 207 12.44 33.12 -13.58
N PRO A 208 12.49 32.35 -12.48
CA PRO A 208 13.75 31.92 -11.93
C PRO A 208 14.54 31.07 -12.92
N ILE A 209 15.76 31.47 -13.17
CA ILE A 209 16.74 30.65 -13.90
C ILE A 209 17.69 30.11 -12.84
N PHE A 210 17.70 28.79 -12.68
CA PHE A 210 18.57 28.12 -11.73
C PHE A 210 19.97 27.93 -12.32
N GLY A 211 21.01 28.28 -11.59
CA GLY A 211 22.39 28.19 -12.07
C GLY A 211 22.88 26.77 -12.35
N ASP A 212 22.23 25.78 -11.74
CA ASP A 212 22.55 24.35 -11.84
C ASP A 212 21.60 23.54 -12.76
N VAL A 213 20.71 24.22 -13.48
CA VAL A 213 19.79 23.60 -14.46
C VAL A 213 20.23 23.94 -15.86
N GLY A 214 21.10 23.09 -16.43
CA GLY A 214 21.68 23.30 -17.76
C GLY A 214 20.68 23.06 -18.88
N VAL A 215 20.74 23.91 -19.92
CA VAL A 215 20.00 23.72 -21.19
C VAL A 215 20.44 22.40 -21.82
N GLY A 216 19.44 21.54 -22.15
CA GLY A 216 19.68 20.21 -22.69
C GLY A 216 19.70 19.08 -21.68
N SER A 217 19.65 19.37 -20.38
CA SER A 217 19.38 18.34 -19.39
C SER A 217 17.99 17.74 -19.62
N TRP A 218 17.83 16.45 -19.38
CA TRP A 218 16.56 15.74 -19.61
C TRP A 218 15.39 16.31 -18.80
N TYR A 219 15.68 17.00 -17.71
CA TYR A 219 14.72 17.64 -16.82
C TYR A 219 14.53 19.14 -17.04
N TYR A 220 15.30 19.75 -17.97
CA TYR A 220 15.32 21.20 -18.15
C TYR A 220 13.93 21.79 -18.33
N ASP A 221 13.19 21.31 -19.34
CA ASP A 221 11.87 21.85 -19.69
C ASP A 221 10.88 21.69 -18.51
N ALA A 222 10.97 20.56 -17.80
CA ALA A 222 10.10 20.26 -16.66
C ALA A 222 10.39 21.19 -15.48
N VAL A 223 11.65 21.38 -15.14
CA VAL A 223 12.05 22.25 -14.00
C VAL A 223 11.66 23.70 -14.30
N ILE A 224 11.97 24.19 -15.50
CA ILE A 224 11.65 25.58 -15.88
C ILE A 224 10.14 25.80 -15.91
N TRP A 225 9.36 24.84 -16.45
CA TRP A 225 7.90 24.94 -16.47
C TRP A 225 7.33 24.91 -15.03
N CYS A 226 7.78 24.02 -14.19
CA CYS A 226 7.34 23.96 -12.79
C CYS A 226 7.68 25.23 -12.01
N ALA A 227 8.87 25.80 -12.24
CA ALA A 227 9.28 27.06 -11.62
C ALA A 227 8.43 28.24 -12.09
N ALA A 228 8.19 28.34 -13.38
CA ALA A 228 7.36 29.39 -13.99
C ALA A 228 5.91 29.38 -13.47
N ASN A 229 5.41 28.24 -13.04
CA ASN A 229 4.06 28.07 -12.49
C ASN A 229 4.05 28.02 -10.94
N GLY A 230 5.16 28.35 -10.28
CA GLY A 230 5.25 28.41 -8.82
C GLY A 230 5.14 27.04 -8.12
N ILE A 231 5.37 25.94 -8.86
CA ILE A 231 5.27 24.57 -8.32
C ILE A 231 6.55 24.18 -7.58
N VAL A 232 7.70 24.61 -8.12
CA VAL A 232 9.01 24.39 -7.52
C VAL A 232 9.74 25.71 -7.28
N GLU A 233 10.61 25.69 -6.27
CA GLU A 233 11.46 26.81 -5.89
C GLU A 233 12.90 26.33 -5.79
N GLY A 234 13.87 27.26 -5.95
CA GLY A 234 15.28 27.03 -5.69
C GLY A 234 15.63 27.23 -4.21
N ASP A 235 16.91 27.06 -3.92
CA ASP A 235 17.49 27.44 -2.65
C ASP A 235 17.89 28.95 -2.63
N ASP A 236 18.34 29.42 -1.47
CA ASP A 236 18.77 30.83 -1.28
C ASP A 236 19.97 31.24 -2.14
N ASN A 237 20.67 30.27 -2.73
CA ASN A 237 21.79 30.50 -3.64
C ASN A 237 21.35 30.50 -5.14
N GLY A 238 20.07 30.38 -5.42
CA GLY A 238 19.54 30.34 -6.76
C GLY A 238 19.74 29.01 -7.50
N ASN A 239 19.96 27.91 -6.77
CA ASN A 239 20.07 26.56 -7.33
C ASN A 239 18.78 25.77 -7.15
N PHE A 240 18.46 24.91 -8.09
CA PHE A 240 17.35 23.96 -8.00
C PHE A 240 17.74 22.67 -7.28
N ASN A 241 19.01 22.30 -7.34
CA ASN A 241 19.56 21.05 -6.82
C ASN A 241 18.88 19.81 -7.47
N PRO A 242 18.94 19.63 -8.79
CA PRO A 242 18.16 18.63 -9.54
C PRO A 242 18.42 17.20 -9.09
N ASN A 243 19.64 16.89 -8.68
CA ASN A 243 20.07 15.56 -8.26
C ASN A 243 19.92 15.29 -6.76
N ALA A 244 19.54 16.29 -5.98
CA ALA A 244 19.27 16.09 -4.56
C ALA A 244 18.05 15.19 -4.37
N SER A 245 18.14 14.25 -3.43
CA SER A 245 17.00 13.44 -3.02
C SER A 245 15.89 14.33 -2.46
N VAL A 246 14.67 14.07 -2.84
CA VAL A 246 13.50 14.78 -2.31
C VAL A 246 13.06 14.14 -1.01
N THR A 247 12.79 14.94 0.02
CA THR A 247 12.17 14.44 1.25
C THR A 247 10.66 14.29 1.07
N ARG A 248 10.01 13.54 1.97
CA ARG A 248 8.57 13.30 1.92
C ARG A 248 7.79 14.62 2.08
N GLU A 249 8.23 15.53 2.96
CA GLU A 249 7.60 16.86 3.10
C GLU A 249 7.81 17.75 1.87
N GLN A 250 8.97 17.66 1.22
CA GLN A 250 9.24 18.40 -0.01
C GLN A 250 8.37 17.89 -1.16
N LEU A 251 8.19 16.57 -1.28
CA LEU A 251 7.27 15.97 -2.24
C LEU A 251 5.84 16.45 -2.00
N ALA A 252 5.38 16.43 -0.74
CA ALA A 252 4.06 16.94 -0.37
C ALA A 252 3.89 18.42 -0.76
N ALA A 253 4.89 19.27 -0.48
CA ALA A 253 4.85 20.68 -0.85
C ALA A 253 4.78 20.91 -2.37
N MET A 254 5.55 20.16 -3.16
CA MET A 254 5.50 20.24 -4.62
C MET A 254 4.13 19.83 -5.17
N LEU A 255 3.55 18.72 -4.68
CA LEU A 255 2.22 18.28 -5.09
C LEU A 255 1.11 19.23 -4.65
N HIS A 256 1.21 19.80 -3.45
CA HIS A 256 0.24 20.78 -2.95
C HIS A 256 0.23 22.06 -3.79
N ARG A 257 1.41 22.58 -4.16
CA ARG A 257 1.53 23.74 -5.07
C ARG A 257 0.96 23.41 -6.44
N TYR A 258 1.22 22.21 -6.96
CA TYR A 258 0.64 21.75 -8.22
C TYR A 258 -0.87 21.64 -8.14
N ALA A 259 -1.44 21.07 -7.06
CA ALA A 259 -2.88 21.00 -6.85
C ALA A 259 -3.53 22.41 -6.85
N LYS A 260 -2.91 23.37 -6.16
CA LYS A 260 -3.34 24.77 -6.18
C LYS A 260 -3.25 25.41 -7.56
N PHE A 261 -2.17 25.16 -8.30
CA PHE A 261 -2.02 25.62 -9.67
C PHE A 261 -3.15 25.10 -10.57
N LYS A 262 -3.59 23.87 -10.36
CA LYS A 262 -4.72 23.26 -11.07
C LYS A 262 -6.10 23.75 -10.59
N GLY A 263 -6.17 24.48 -9.50
CA GLY A 263 -7.43 24.86 -8.86
C GLY A 263 -8.16 23.69 -8.19
N TYR A 264 -7.45 22.62 -7.85
CA TYR A 264 -8.01 21.50 -7.11
C TYR A 264 -8.30 21.91 -5.66
N ASP A 265 -9.33 21.32 -5.09
CA ASP A 265 -9.69 21.58 -3.69
C ASP A 265 -8.65 20.96 -2.75
N VAL A 266 -7.98 21.80 -1.98
CA VAL A 266 -7.00 21.41 -0.97
C VAL A 266 -7.49 21.73 0.46
N SER A 267 -8.74 22.14 0.63
CA SER A 267 -9.31 22.58 1.91
C SER A 267 -9.40 21.50 2.97
N VAL A 268 -9.38 20.22 2.57
CA VAL A 268 -9.33 19.09 3.52
C VAL A 268 -8.13 19.20 4.46
N GLY A 269 -7.02 19.80 4.02
CA GLY A 269 -5.84 20.04 4.84
C GLY A 269 -6.09 20.95 6.04
N GLU A 270 -6.96 21.94 5.90
CA GLU A 270 -7.29 22.91 6.96
C GLU A 270 -7.93 22.25 8.18
N ASN A 271 -8.63 21.14 7.98
CA ASN A 271 -9.32 20.38 9.02
C ASN A 271 -8.61 19.08 9.41
N THR A 272 -7.44 18.79 8.81
CA THR A 272 -6.72 17.55 9.05
C THR A 272 -5.76 17.71 10.22
N ASN A 273 -5.95 16.88 11.24
CA ASN A 273 -5.07 16.83 12.40
C ASN A 273 -3.97 15.78 12.18
N ILE A 274 -2.73 16.25 12.08
CA ILE A 274 -1.53 15.38 11.98
C ILE A 274 -0.77 15.24 13.31
N LEU A 275 -1.29 15.81 14.41
CA LEU A 275 -0.64 15.78 15.74
C LEU A 275 -0.63 14.38 16.38
N SER A 276 -1.35 13.42 15.81
CA SER A 276 -1.33 12.02 16.24
C SER A 276 -0.03 11.29 15.83
N TYR A 277 0.76 11.86 14.93
CA TYR A 277 2.04 11.26 14.54
C TYR A 277 3.16 11.69 15.49
N ASN A 278 3.97 10.73 15.89
CA ASN A 278 4.99 10.92 16.93
C ASN A 278 6.11 11.87 16.51
N ASP A 279 6.34 12.05 15.22
CA ASP A 279 7.39 12.87 14.61
C ASP A 279 6.86 14.15 13.95
N VAL A 280 5.63 14.54 14.27
CA VAL A 280 5.02 15.75 13.69
C VAL A 280 5.83 17.01 13.91
N ALA A 281 6.56 17.11 15.02
CA ALA A 281 7.44 18.24 15.33
C ALA A 281 8.64 18.37 14.37
N GLU A 282 8.95 17.34 13.60
CA GLU A 282 10.00 17.37 12.58
C GLU A 282 9.53 17.99 11.25
N VAL A 283 8.22 18.17 11.07
CA VAL A 283 7.66 18.81 9.86
C VAL A 283 8.09 20.27 9.83
N SER A 284 8.71 20.69 8.74
CA SER A 284 9.11 22.08 8.54
C SER A 284 7.88 22.97 8.39
N GLU A 285 7.94 24.20 8.93
CA GLU A 285 6.80 25.13 8.95
C GLU A 285 6.16 25.33 7.55
N TYR A 286 7.00 25.48 6.51
CA TYR A 286 6.53 25.64 5.14
C TYR A 286 5.72 24.45 4.61
N ALA A 287 5.97 23.26 5.14
CA ALA A 287 5.38 22.01 4.68
C ALA A 287 4.11 21.61 5.44
N ILE A 288 3.81 22.24 6.57
CA ILE A 288 2.65 21.88 7.42
C ILE A 288 1.35 21.83 6.62
N PRO A 289 0.96 22.86 5.85
CA PRO A 289 -0.30 22.82 5.09
C PRO A 289 -0.32 21.68 4.04
N ALA A 290 0.82 21.41 3.42
CA ALA A 290 0.96 20.37 2.43
C ALA A 290 0.87 18.97 3.07
N MET A 291 1.53 18.76 4.21
CA MET A 291 1.47 17.50 4.95
C MET A 291 0.07 17.22 5.48
N GLN A 292 -0.63 18.23 6.02
CA GLN A 292 -2.03 18.10 6.42
C GLN A 292 -2.92 17.69 5.24
N TRP A 293 -2.75 18.36 4.10
CA TRP A 293 -3.52 18.06 2.91
C TRP A 293 -3.27 16.66 2.37
N VAL A 294 -2.02 16.23 2.17
CA VAL A 294 -1.73 14.88 1.63
C VAL A 294 -2.17 13.76 2.55
N CYS A 295 -2.14 13.99 3.88
CA CYS A 295 -2.65 13.02 4.85
C CYS A 295 -4.19 12.98 4.86
N GLY A 296 -4.83 14.15 4.92
CA GLY A 296 -6.29 14.28 4.95
C GLY A 296 -6.98 13.76 3.69
N SER A 297 -6.33 13.90 2.54
CA SER A 297 -6.81 13.39 1.26
C SER A 297 -6.47 11.91 1.01
N GLY A 298 -5.69 11.27 1.88
CA GLY A 298 -5.25 9.89 1.69
C GLY A 298 -4.20 9.69 0.62
N ILE A 299 -3.63 10.77 0.06
CA ILE A 299 -2.57 10.71 -0.96
C ILE A 299 -1.28 10.14 -0.35
N MET A 300 -0.95 10.57 0.87
CA MET A 300 0.24 10.11 1.59
C MET A 300 -0.17 9.56 2.97
N ASN A 301 0.22 8.33 3.25
CA ASN A 301 0.05 7.70 4.54
C ASN A 301 1.34 7.76 5.35
N GLY A 302 1.25 7.56 6.67
CA GLY A 302 2.40 7.38 7.53
C GLY A 302 3.23 6.15 7.15
N ILE A 303 4.41 6.05 7.75
CA ILE A 303 5.28 4.88 7.67
C ILE A 303 5.17 4.14 9.01
N GLY A 304 4.84 2.85 8.97
CA GLY A 304 4.54 2.09 10.19
C GLY A 304 3.30 2.65 10.91
N GLU A 305 3.22 2.45 12.21
CA GLU A 305 1.98 2.73 12.94
C GLU A 305 1.78 4.22 13.33
N SER A 306 2.83 5.05 13.33
CA SER A 306 2.70 6.40 13.90
C SER A 306 3.72 7.44 13.42
N LEU A 307 4.36 7.26 12.25
CA LEU A 307 5.39 8.18 11.76
C LEU A 307 5.00 8.80 10.40
N LEU A 308 5.17 10.09 10.25
CA LEU A 308 5.11 10.80 8.97
C LEU A 308 6.40 10.68 8.18
N ALA A 309 7.53 10.59 8.90
CA ALA A 309 8.89 10.61 8.39
C ALA A 309 9.15 11.79 7.42
N PRO A 310 8.85 13.06 7.80
CA PRO A 310 8.81 14.18 6.87
C PRO A 310 10.17 14.45 6.21
N ARG A 311 11.25 14.23 6.94
CA ARG A 311 12.63 14.45 6.48
C ARG A 311 13.28 13.25 5.80
N SER A 312 12.63 12.10 5.83
CA SER A 312 13.12 10.91 5.12
C SER A 312 13.01 11.08 3.61
N ASN A 313 13.97 10.54 2.87
CA ASN A 313 13.94 10.55 1.43
C ASN A 313 12.72 9.77 0.92
N ALA A 314 12.07 10.31 -0.09
CA ALA A 314 10.97 9.62 -0.77
C ALA A 314 11.53 8.56 -1.70
N GLU A 315 11.28 7.29 -1.39
CA GLU A 315 11.63 6.16 -2.27
C GLU A 315 10.73 6.14 -3.50
N ARG A 316 11.26 5.66 -4.63
CA ARG A 316 10.56 5.67 -5.91
C ARG A 316 9.27 4.83 -5.89
N SER A 317 9.23 3.74 -5.14
CA SER A 317 8.01 2.95 -4.92
C SER A 317 6.92 3.74 -4.19
N HIS A 318 7.29 4.45 -3.12
CA HIS A 318 6.37 5.33 -2.40
C HIS A 318 5.91 6.52 -3.25
N VAL A 319 6.81 7.09 -4.05
CA VAL A 319 6.46 8.16 -5.01
C VAL A 319 5.43 7.65 -6.03
N ALA A 320 5.60 6.44 -6.56
CA ALA A 320 4.63 5.84 -7.48
C ALA A 320 3.24 5.71 -6.84
N ALA A 321 3.18 5.22 -5.59
CA ALA A 321 1.91 5.11 -4.85
C ALA A 321 1.24 6.48 -4.61
N ILE A 322 2.03 7.49 -4.24
CA ILE A 322 1.54 8.85 -4.02
C ILE A 322 0.98 9.45 -5.31
N PHE A 323 1.68 9.29 -6.43
CA PHE A 323 1.21 9.82 -7.72
C PHE A 323 -0.03 9.09 -8.25
N MET A 324 -0.14 7.78 -8.08
CA MET A 324 -1.36 7.05 -8.43
C MET A 324 -2.55 7.57 -7.63
N ARG A 325 -2.45 7.62 -6.29
CA ARG A 325 -3.53 8.12 -5.43
C ARG A 325 -3.92 9.56 -5.74
N PHE A 326 -2.93 10.41 -6.03
CA PHE A 326 -3.19 11.77 -6.49
C PHE A 326 -4.00 11.79 -7.78
N CYS A 327 -3.65 10.95 -8.76
CA CYS A 327 -4.38 10.87 -10.03
C CYS A 327 -5.80 10.30 -9.84
N GLU A 328 -5.99 9.30 -8.99
CA GLU A 328 -7.32 8.73 -8.70
C GLU A 328 -8.25 9.74 -8.04
N LEU A 329 -7.69 10.67 -7.24
CA LEU A 329 -8.49 11.70 -6.58
C LEU A 329 -8.89 12.85 -7.51
N TYR A 330 -8.04 13.22 -8.48
CA TYR A 330 -8.18 14.46 -9.24
C TYR A 330 -8.27 14.30 -10.75
N ARG A 331 -8.12 13.08 -11.28
CA ARG A 331 -8.15 12.80 -12.72
C ARG A 331 -9.03 11.62 -13.07
#